data_4f7afd7ed8692e2255b7b974b5128076
#
_entry.id   4f7afd7ed8692e2255b7b974b5128076
#
_cell.length_a   1.000
_cell.length_b   1.000
_cell.length_c   1.000
_cell.angle_alpha   90.00
_cell.angle_beta   90.00
_cell.angle_gamma   90.00
#
_symmetry.space_group_name_H-M   'P 1'
#
loop_
_entity.id
_entity.type
_entity.pdbx_description
1 polymer ?
#
loop_
_entity_poly.entity_id
_entity_poly.type
_entity_poly.pdbx_seq_one_letter_code
_entity_poly.pdbx_strand_id
1 'polypeptide(L)'
;CGVVRDHHGTHYPVYCHIDGNFATSWQFLEDQLEENFEPNLVSLSTFLQRGILKKNNFALFDVHSLGAGEKFYMLTELGYLMPVWASVKLETQANVHSMFDSLKERNPGLYEKVADDIYCLKRDSVFEHEPKVATERNPDVEAYSRRYGELHAQAIRRRIGHSRRVGILLSGGYDSGSNLAALRSIYDGQIDSYSVGFKGDAWTELPMARLMSETFGTRHHEYEIDGTETSALPDIVRFLGEPFMEGGLMVNYCAMRMIGDDKPDVILGGDGSDQYFGTSGREVALHYLSARIGLRPLLRGISRLLEHETFDTGGKLSRINFHLDKILHILEGERFGFSDSALCALLQNPKEDFEPVKSLRPDIHSFEHLYAQHAILSDLETVINRIILFKASSMARMFGNNLTYPFMDLELFHFLQELPVGLKCRGNSVLDIARGRSVSKYLLKYH
;
A
#
# COMPACT_ATOMS: atom_id res chain seq x y z
N CYS A 1 10.67 24.79 9.55
CA CYS A 1 11.09 23.46 9.04
C CYS A 1 9.89 22.68 8.57
N GLY A 2 10.07 21.79 7.62
CA GLY A 2 9.02 20.91 7.13
C GLY A 2 9.56 19.50 6.85
N VAL A 3 8.70 18.51 6.98
CA VAL A 3 8.98 17.12 6.65
C VAL A 3 7.99 16.68 5.58
N VAL A 4 8.47 15.97 4.59
CA VAL A 4 7.67 15.46 3.46
C VAL A 4 7.92 13.96 3.35
N ARG A 5 6.85 13.17 3.26
CA ARG A 5 6.94 11.77 2.86
C ARG A 5 6.79 11.68 1.36
N ASP A 6 7.55 10.80 0.71
CA ASP A 6 7.47 10.61 -0.74
C ASP A 6 6.06 10.23 -1.21
N HIS A 7 5.77 10.48 -2.49
CA HIS A 7 4.42 10.39 -3.07
C HIS A 7 3.79 8.99 -3.03
N HIS A 8 4.57 7.94 -2.94
CA HIS A 8 4.09 6.56 -2.78
C HIS A 8 4.34 5.99 -1.39
N GLY A 9 5.02 6.72 -0.49
CA GLY A 9 5.40 6.20 0.82
C GLY A 9 6.38 5.03 0.75
N THR A 10 7.25 5.02 -0.27
CA THR A 10 8.19 3.92 -0.55
C THR A 10 9.33 3.82 0.45
N HIS A 11 9.62 4.93 1.12
CA HIS A 11 10.68 5.01 2.11
C HIS A 11 10.14 4.84 3.54
N TYR A 12 10.77 5.46 4.48
CA TYR A 12 10.45 5.29 5.89
C TYR A 12 9.11 5.92 6.27
N PRO A 13 8.35 5.32 7.21
CA PRO A 13 7.27 6.05 7.87
C PRO A 13 7.83 7.28 8.56
N VAL A 14 7.00 8.29 8.75
CA VAL A 14 7.34 9.47 9.56
C VAL A 14 6.31 9.60 10.64
N TYR A 15 6.74 9.54 11.88
CA TYR A 15 5.93 9.74 13.07
C TYR A 15 6.15 11.15 13.59
N CYS A 16 5.09 11.84 13.95
CA CYS A 16 5.11 13.19 14.47
C CYS A 16 4.33 13.23 15.79
N HIS A 17 4.91 13.82 16.81
CA HIS A 17 4.22 14.10 18.05
C HIS A 17 3.69 15.54 18.07
N ILE A 18 2.63 15.80 18.84
CA ILE A 18 1.99 17.12 18.94
C ILE A 18 2.96 18.21 19.39
N ASP A 19 3.95 17.87 20.21
CA ASP A 19 4.99 18.80 20.69
C ASP A 19 6.04 19.14 19.63
N GLY A 20 6.02 18.40 18.48
CA GLY A 20 6.84 18.64 17.38
C GLY A 20 8.06 17.81 17.15
N ASN A 21 8.22 16.90 17.95
CA ASN A 21 9.20 15.87 17.73
C ASN A 21 8.72 15.02 16.56
N PHE A 22 9.64 14.66 15.68
CA PHE A 22 9.36 13.74 14.58
C PHE A 22 10.53 12.79 14.36
N ALA A 23 10.23 11.59 13.92
CA ALA A 23 11.22 10.57 13.64
C ALA A 23 10.73 9.62 12.52
N THR A 24 11.67 8.93 11.90
CA THR A 24 11.39 7.83 10.97
C THR A 24 11.35 6.46 11.65
N SER A 25 11.54 6.42 12.95
CA SER A 25 11.46 5.24 13.82
C SER A 25 10.62 5.57 15.05
N TRP A 26 9.67 4.67 15.37
CA TRP A 26 8.89 4.80 16.59
C TRP A 26 9.77 4.77 17.85
N GLN A 27 10.71 3.82 17.96
CA GLN A 27 11.59 3.73 19.12
C GLN A 27 12.35 5.02 19.38
N PHE A 28 12.86 5.65 18.31
CA PHE A 28 13.57 6.91 18.45
C PHE A 28 12.67 8.04 18.94
N LEU A 29 11.41 8.07 18.48
CA LEU A 29 10.43 9.05 18.96
C LEU A 29 10.04 8.79 20.42
N GLU A 30 9.81 7.53 20.78
CA GLU A 30 9.50 7.09 22.13
C GLU A 30 10.61 7.48 23.12
N ASP A 31 11.87 7.24 22.77
CA ASP A 31 13.05 7.60 23.57
C ASP A 31 13.17 9.12 23.81
N GLN A 32 12.62 9.95 22.90
CA GLN A 32 12.68 11.41 23.02
C GLN A 32 11.58 12.01 23.89
N LEU A 33 10.48 11.30 24.07
CA LEU A 33 9.27 11.89 24.64
C LEU A 33 9.10 11.63 26.15
N GLU A 34 9.88 10.77 26.78
CA GLU A 34 9.86 10.46 28.24
C GLU A 34 8.46 10.37 28.91
N GLU A 35 7.38 10.21 28.12
CA GLU A 35 5.98 10.31 28.54
C GLU A 35 5.28 8.95 28.58
N ASN A 36 4.25 8.85 29.43
CA ASN A 36 3.30 7.74 29.40
C ASN A 36 2.25 7.98 28.32
N PHE A 37 2.35 7.27 27.21
CA PHE A 37 1.39 7.37 26.11
C PHE A 37 0.06 6.72 26.46
N GLU A 38 -1.02 7.42 26.15
CA GLU A 38 -2.37 6.86 26.24
C GLU A 38 -2.76 6.15 24.93
N PRO A 39 -3.37 4.95 25.01
CA PRO A 39 -3.81 4.24 23.82
C PRO A 39 -4.99 4.96 23.15
N ASN A 40 -4.92 5.13 21.83
CA ASN A 40 -6.01 5.65 21.03
C ASN A 40 -6.99 4.51 20.69
N LEU A 41 -8.02 4.34 21.49
CA LEU A 41 -8.98 3.22 21.35
C LEU A 41 -9.76 3.26 20.04
N VAL A 42 -10.05 4.46 19.50
CA VAL A 42 -10.72 4.60 18.19
C VAL A 42 -9.82 4.11 17.06
N SER A 43 -8.53 4.45 17.09
CA SER A 43 -7.56 3.94 16.10
C SER A 43 -7.35 2.44 16.24
N LEU A 44 -7.25 1.93 17.46
CA LEU A 44 -7.11 0.50 17.73
C LEU A 44 -8.35 -0.30 17.33
N SER A 45 -9.56 0.24 17.53
CA SER A 45 -10.78 -0.41 17.04
C SER A 45 -10.81 -0.50 15.51
N THR A 46 -10.34 0.54 14.82
CA THR A 46 -10.18 0.52 13.36
C THR A 46 -9.16 -0.53 12.91
N PHE A 47 -8.05 -0.66 13.65
CA PHE A 47 -7.08 -1.73 13.41
C PHE A 47 -7.69 -3.12 13.58
N LEU A 48 -8.43 -3.34 14.66
CA LEU A 48 -9.09 -4.63 14.92
C LEU A 48 -10.13 -4.98 13.84
N GLN A 49 -10.75 -3.99 13.21
CA GLN A 49 -11.70 -4.16 12.11
C GLN A 49 -11.02 -4.41 10.76
N ARG A 50 -9.93 -3.70 10.45
CA ARG A 50 -9.32 -3.68 9.13
C ARG A 50 -7.97 -4.41 9.04
N GLY A 51 -7.31 -4.65 10.17
CA GLY A 51 -5.95 -5.16 10.22
C GLY A 51 -4.86 -4.09 10.00
N ILE A 52 -5.26 -2.84 9.81
CA ILE A 52 -4.37 -1.66 9.64
C ILE A 52 -4.96 -0.45 10.35
N LEU A 53 -4.11 0.49 10.75
CA LEU A 53 -4.56 1.78 11.26
C LEU A 53 -5.10 2.66 10.12
N LYS A 54 -6.01 3.56 10.45
CA LYS A 54 -6.51 4.56 9.50
C LYS A 54 -5.37 5.53 9.12
N LYS A 55 -5.44 6.06 7.89
CA LYS A 55 -4.50 7.07 7.41
C LYS A 55 -4.36 8.21 8.42
N ASN A 56 -3.11 8.60 8.70
CA ASN A 56 -2.73 9.68 9.64
C ASN A 56 -3.01 9.40 11.12
N ASN A 57 -3.55 8.26 11.47
CA ASN A 57 -3.75 7.87 12.86
C ASN A 57 -2.63 6.94 13.33
N PHE A 58 -2.38 6.99 14.62
CA PHE A 58 -1.48 6.09 15.30
C PHE A 58 -2.21 5.38 16.46
N ALA A 59 -1.59 4.33 17.00
CA ALA A 59 -2.18 3.56 18.10
C ALA A 59 -2.23 4.33 19.41
N LEU A 60 -1.51 5.44 19.51
CA LEU A 60 -1.42 6.30 20.70
C LEU A 60 -1.99 7.68 20.39
N PHE A 61 -2.53 8.36 21.42
CA PHE A 61 -2.91 9.76 21.32
C PHE A 61 -1.67 10.64 21.09
N ASP A 62 -1.90 11.82 20.53
CA ASP A 62 -0.89 12.84 20.27
C ASP A 62 0.24 12.45 19.30
N VAL A 63 0.20 11.23 18.79
CA VAL A 63 1.11 10.74 17.74
C VAL A 63 0.36 10.58 16.43
N HIS A 64 0.98 11.05 15.35
CA HIS A 64 0.45 10.95 14.00
C HIS A 64 1.49 10.34 13.06
N SER A 65 1.06 9.52 12.12
CA SER A 65 1.93 9.04 11.04
C SER A 65 1.63 9.80 9.74
N LEU A 66 2.67 10.33 9.09
CA LEU A 66 2.50 10.95 7.77
C LEU A 66 2.13 9.90 6.73
N GLY A 67 1.05 10.13 5.99
CA GLY A 67 0.69 9.35 4.83
C GLY A 67 1.59 9.60 3.62
N ALA A 68 1.50 8.75 2.60
CA ALA A 68 2.21 8.94 1.35
C ALA A 68 1.87 10.30 0.72
N GLY A 69 2.88 11.06 0.29
CA GLY A 69 2.72 12.38 -0.29
C GLY A 69 2.34 13.49 0.69
N GLU A 70 2.25 13.23 1.98
CA GLU A 70 1.90 14.25 2.97
C GLU A 70 3.11 15.06 3.43
N LYS A 71 2.84 16.29 3.84
CA LYS A 71 3.82 17.24 4.36
C LYS A 71 3.43 17.66 5.77
N PHE A 72 4.43 17.88 6.59
CA PHE A 72 4.30 18.41 7.95
C PHE A 72 5.17 19.65 8.08
N TYR A 73 4.62 20.74 8.58
CA TYR A 73 5.34 21.99 8.81
C TYR A 73 5.41 22.34 10.29
N MET A 74 6.58 22.75 10.73
CA MET A 74 6.83 23.29 12.06
C MET A 74 6.85 24.81 12.02
N LEU A 75 5.98 25.45 12.80
CA LEU A 75 6.01 26.88 13.05
C LEU A 75 6.78 27.15 14.35
N THR A 76 8.11 27.25 14.25
CA THR A 76 9.03 27.32 15.39
C THR A 76 8.92 28.60 16.24
N GLU A 77 8.38 29.70 15.71
CA GLU A 77 8.30 30.98 16.44
C GLU A 77 7.17 31.05 17.46
N LEU A 78 6.23 30.11 17.47
CA LEU A 78 5.11 30.09 18.42
C LEU A 78 5.25 29.09 19.55
N GLY A 79 6.27 28.22 19.51
CA GLY A 79 6.39 27.09 20.46
C GLY A 79 5.26 26.06 20.32
N TYR A 80 4.44 26.17 19.30
CA TYR A 80 3.39 25.21 18.97
C TYR A 80 3.69 24.58 17.63
N LEU A 81 3.59 23.28 17.57
CA LEU A 81 3.54 22.55 16.33
C LEU A 81 2.10 22.47 15.89
N MET A 82 1.89 22.95 14.70
CA MET A 82 0.63 22.75 14.02
C MET A 82 0.91 21.75 12.90
N PRO A 83 0.44 20.49 12.97
CA PRO A 83 0.47 19.61 11.83
C PRO A 83 -0.41 20.21 10.75
N VAL A 84 0.21 20.81 9.74
CA VAL A 84 -0.50 21.24 8.54
C VAL A 84 -0.57 20.04 7.62
N TRP A 85 -1.65 19.30 7.76
CA TRP A 85 -1.97 18.19 6.88
C TRP A 85 -2.34 18.73 5.50
N ALA A 86 -1.39 18.76 4.60
CA ALA A 86 -1.65 19.02 3.21
C ALA A 86 -2.03 17.73 2.48
N SER A 87 -3.03 17.01 2.99
CA SER A 87 -3.73 16.03 2.16
C SER A 87 -4.94 16.71 1.56
N VAL A 88 -4.95 16.83 0.25
CA VAL A 88 -5.99 17.50 -0.48
C VAL A 88 -7.20 16.57 -0.65
N LYS A 89 -7.88 16.25 0.46
CA LYS A 89 -9.30 15.88 0.41
C LYS A 89 -10.10 17.05 0.96
N LEU A 90 -11.14 17.43 0.24
CA LEU A 90 -12.04 18.56 0.53
C LEU A 90 -12.47 18.72 2.01
N GLU A 91 -12.56 17.64 2.77
CA GLU A 91 -12.86 17.64 4.21
C GLU A 91 -11.70 18.14 5.07
N THR A 92 -10.46 17.91 4.65
CA THR A 92 -9.25 18.37 5.36
C THR A 92 -8.95 19.84 5.06
N GLN A 93 -9.33 20.35 3.88
CA GLN A 93 -9.22 21.78 3.56
C GLN A 93 -10.05 22.64 4.51
N ALA A 94 -11.23 22.20 4.91
CA ALA A 94 -12.07 22.95 5.87
C ALA A 94 -11.38 23.07 7.23
N ASN A 95 -10.73 22.01 7.72
CA ASN A 95 -10.01 22.02 9.00
C ASN A 95 -8.73 22.87 8.92
N VAL A 96 -7.99 22.77 7.82
CA VAL A 96 -6.80 23.59 7.58
C VAL A 96 -7.19 25.07 7.42
N HIS A 97 -8.28 25.40 6.74
CA HIS A 97 -8.79 26.76 6.64
C HIS A 97 -9.19 27.33 8.01
N SER A 98 -9.98 26.58 8.78
CA SER A 98 -10.39 26.99 10.14
C SER A 98 -9.18 27.25 11.05
N MET A 99 -8.13 26.45 10.92
CA MET A 99 -6.91 26.58 11.68
C MET A 99 -6.08 27.82 11.27
N PHE A 100 -6.02 28.11 9.98
CA PHE A 100 -5.35 29.33 9.47
C PHE A 100 -6.17 30.59 9.70
N ASP A 101 -7.48 30.51 9.66
CA ASP A 101 -8.35 31.62 10.06
C ASP A 101 -8.16 31.95 11.55
N SER A 102 -8.05 30.92 12.41
CA SER A 102 -7.70 31.07 13.81
C SER A 102 -6.28 31.63 14.02
N LEU A 103 -5.30 31.26 13.21
CA LEU A 103 -3.95 31.84 13.26
C LEU A 103 -3.97 33.32 12.83
N LYS A 104 -4.70 33.64 11.76
CA LYS A 104 -4.87 35.01 11.29
C LYS A 104 -5.49 35.92 12.34
N GLU A 105 -6.48 35.43 13.08
CA GLU A 105 -7.12 36.17 14.16
C GLU A 105 -6.21 36.33 15.39
N ARG A 106 -5.48 35.28 15.75
CA ARG A 106 -4.65 35.26 16.98
C ARG A 106 -3.27 35.85 16.79
N ASN A 107 -2.66 35.71 15.64
CA ASN A 107 -1.33 36.24 15.33
C ASN A 107 -1.20 36.64 13.85
N PRO A 108 -1.73 37.84 13.50
CA PRO A 108 -1.70 38.33 12.10
C PRO A 108 -0.29 38.42 11.51
N GLY A 109 0.69 38.84 12.30
CA GLY A 109 2.07 38.99 11.85
C GLY A 109 2.75 37.65 11.48
N LEU A 110 2.40 36.57 12.17
CA LEU A 110 2.86 35.24 11.81
C LEU A 110 2.09 34.70 10.61
N TYR A 111 0.79 34.96 10.54
CA TYR A 111 -0.01 34.59 9.39
C TYR A 111 0.56 35.20 8.08
N GLU A 112 0.94 36.49 8.09
CA GLU A 112 1.55 37.14 6.93
C GLU A 112 2.89 36.49 6.54
N LYS A 113 3.74 36.12 7.50
CA LYS A 113 5.01 35.44 7.24
C LYS A 113 4.85 34.06 6.60
N VAL A 114 3.80 33.33 6.94
CA VAL A 114 3.54 31.97 6.44
C VAL A 114 2.48 31.91 5.34
N ALA A 115 1.86 33.04 4.98
CA ALA A 115 0.78 33.09 4.00
C ALA A 115 1.21 32.60 2.61
N ASP A 116 2.44 32.93 2.20
CA ASP A 116 3.00 32.47 0.92
C ASP A 116 3.27 30.95 0.94
N ASP A 117 3.75 30.41 2.06
CA ASP A 117 3.93 28.98 2.24
C ASP A 117 2.58 28.25 2.27
N ILE A 118 1.56 28.85 2.90
CA ILE A 118 0.18 28.36 2.88
C ILE A 118 -0.38 28.39 1.46
N TYR A 119 -0.10 29.43 0.68
CA TYR A 119 -0.51 29.51 -0.72
C TYR A 119 0.19 28.47 -1.59
N CYS A 120 1.48 28.22 -1.37
CA CYS A 120 2.21 27.10 -1.97
C CYS A 120 1.61 25.75 -1.58
N LEU A 121 1.21 25.56 -0.32
CA LEU A 121 0.50 24.36 0.15
C LEU A 121 -0.85 24.15 -0.55
N LYS A 122 -1.59 25.23 -0.83
CA LYS A 122 -2.84 25.17 -1.60
C LYS A 122 -2.62 24.88 -3.08
N ARG A 123 -1.49 25.30 -3.63
CA ARG A 123 -1.15 25.16 -5.05
C ARG A 123 -0.43 23.86 -5.34
N ASP A 124 0.44 23.43 -4.43
CA ASP A 124 1.08 22.14 -4.44
C ASP A 124 0.23 21.13 -3.64
N SER A 125 -0.98 20.88 -4.12
CA SER A 125 -1.68 19.65 -3.77
C SER A 125 -0.80 18.51 -4.29
N VAL A 126 0.11 18.08 -3.41
CA VAL A 126 1.08 17.06 -3.71
C VAL A 126 0.30 15.80 -3.98
N PHE A 127 0.22 15.44 -5.28
CA PHE A 127 -0.29 14.18 -5.75
C PHE A 127 -1.72 13.83 -5.29
N GLU A 128 -2.71 14.60 -5.75
CA GLU A 128 -4.04 14.05 -5.91
C GLU A 128 -3.96 12.95 -6.95
N HIS A 129 -4.07 11.74 -6.50
CA HIS A 129 -4.26 10.62 -7.39
C HIS A 129 -5.72 10.61 -7.84
N GLU A 130 -6.06 11.47 -8.80
CA GLU A 130 -7.38 11.42 -9.41
C GLU A 130 -7.52 10.16 -10.25
N PRO A 131 -8.68 9.48 -10.17
CA PRO A 131 -8.97 8.34 -11.02
C PRO A 131 -8.95 8.76 -12.50
N LYS A 132 -8.00 8.24 -13.26
CA LYS A 132 -7.90 8.50 -14.70
C LYS A 132 -8.59 7.38 -15.47
N VAL A 133 -9.54 7.76 -16.31
CA VAL A 133 -10.31 6.81 -17.12
C VAL A 133 -9.82 6.87 -18.56
N ALA A 134 -9.17 5.79 -19.00
CA ALA A 134 -8.80 5.64 -20.39
C ALA A 134 -10.03 5.23 -21.24
N THR A 135 -10.31 5.98 -22.27
CA THR A 135 -11.48 5.79 -23.15
C THR A 135 -11.20 5.04 -24.44
N GLU A 136 -9.95 4.69 -24.70
CA GLU A 136 -9.55 3.99 -25.92
C GLU A 136 -10.10 2.56 -25.94
N ARG A 137 -10.92 2.26 -26.97
CA ARG A 137 -11.61 0.96 -27.11
C ARG A 137 -10.76 -0.13 -27.71
N ASN A 138 -9.86 0.22 -28.63
CA ASN A 138 -8.99 -0.71 -29.33
C ASN A 138 -7.53 -0.27 -29.24
N PRO A 139 -6.90 -0.42 -28.06
CA PRO A 139 -5.53 0.03 -27.87
C PRO A 139 -4.55 -0.83 -28.68
N ASP A 140 -3.55 -0.18 -29.27
CA ASP A 140 -2.43 -0.85 -29.92
C ASP A 140 -1.52 -1.47 -28.85
N VAL A 141 -1.72 -2.76 -28.60
CA VAL A 141 -1.01 -3.52 -27.58
C VAL A 141 0.50 -3.46 -27.76
N GLU A 142 0.97 -3.46 -29.01
CA GLU A 142 2.39 -3.46 -29.33
C GLU A 142 3.04 -2.11 -29.01
N ALA A 143 2.36 -1.00 -29.33
CA ALA A 143 2.79 0.34 -29.00
C ALA A 143 2.83 0.53 -27.46
N TYR A 144 1.79 0.10 -26.75
CA TYR A 144 1.75 0.14 -25.29
C TYR A 144 2.84 -0.74 -24.65
N SER A 145 3.08 -1.94 -25.17
CA SER A 145 4.12 -2.84 -24.67
C SER A 145 5.51 -2.24 -24.84
N ARG A 146 5.80 -1.63 -25.99
CA ARG A 146 7.08 -0.94 -26.23
C ARG A 146 7.27 0.22 -25.27
N ARG A 147 6.25 1.05 -25.11
CA ARG A 147 6.30 2.19 -24.19
C ARG A 147 6.47 1.75 -22.72
N TYR A 148 5.76 0.70 -22.32
CA TYR A 148 5.95 0.09 -21.02
C TYR A 148 7.40 -0.35 -20.79
N GLY A 149 7.99 -1.08 -21.73
CA GLY A 149 9.37 -1.55 -21.61
C GLY A 149 10.39 -0.41 -21.49
N GLU A 150 10.23 0.68 -22.26
CA GLU A 150 11.05 1.88 -22.15
C GLU A 150 10.98 2.52 -20.75
N LEU A 151 9.76 2.75 -20.25
CA LEU A 151 9.54 3.37 -18.94
C LEU A 151 9.99 2.47 -17.80
N HIS A 152 9.76 1.16 -17.89
CA HIS A 152 10.20 0.19 -16.90
C HIS A 152 11.73 0.13 -16.81
N ALA A 153 12.42 0.08 -17.96
CA ALA A 153 13.87 0.13 -18.00
C ALA A 153 14.43 1.45 -17.41
N GLN A 154 13.78 2.59 -17.69
CA GLN A 154 14.15 3.87 -17.08
C GLN A 154 13.92 3.89 -15.57
N ALA A 155 12.79 3.33 -15.10
CA ALA A 155 12.50 3.19 -13.69
C ALA A 155 13.58 2.39 -12.96
N ILE A 156 14.03 1.29 -13.54
CA ILE A 156 15.12 0.48 -12.98
C ILE A 156 16.44 1.26 -13.00
N ARG A 157 16.81 1.92 -14.10
CA ARG A 157 18.04 2.73 -14.18
C ARG A 157 18.10 3.79 -13.09
N ARG A 158 17.01 4.50 -12.85
CA ARG A 158 16.94 5.52 -11.77
C ARG A 158 17.21 4.92 -10.39
N ARG A 159 16.76 3.68 -10.16
CA ARG A 159 16.89 3.01 -8.85
C ARG A 159 18.24 2.39 -8.62
N ILE A 160 18.80 1.76 -9.64
CA ILE A 160 20.14 1.15 -9.52
C ILE A 160 21.27 2.20 -9.55
N GLY A 161 21.05 3.36 -10.20
CA GLY A 161 22.06 4.42 -10.31
C GLY A 161 23.42 3.90 -10.74
N HIS A 162 24.45 4.11 -9.91
CA HIS A 162 25.82 3.65 -10.13
C HIS A 162 26.18 2.40 -9.30
N SER A 163 25.20 1.64 -8.86
CA SER A 163 25.40 0.45 -8.04
C SER A 163 26.28 -0.58 -8.74
N ARG A 164 27.26 -1.12 -8.01
CA ARG A 164 28.16 -2.17 -8.52
C ARG A 164 27.58 -3.57 -8.33
N ARG A 165 26.74 -3.75 -7.31
CA ARG A 165 26.03 -4.98 -7.02
C ARG A 165 24.55 -4.66 -6.82
N VAL A 166 23.72 -5.34 -7.58
CA VAL A 166 22.27 -5.16 -7.51
C VAL A 166 21.62 -6.45 -7.01
N GLY A 167 20.79 -6.33 -5.97
CA GLY A 167 19.95 -7.40 -5.49
C GLY A 167 18.55 -7.35 -6.10
N ILE A 168 17.86 -8.48 -6.11
CA ILE A 168 16.46 -8.55 -6.49
C ILE A 168 15.71 -9.59 -5.65
N LEU A 169 14.54 -9.23 -5.14
CA LEU A 169 13.61 -10.19 -4.56
C LEU A 169 12.92 -10.94 -5.70
N LEU A 170 13.10 -12.26 -5.76
CA LEU A 170 12.65 -13.09 -6.87
C LEU A 170 11.67 -14.16 -6.37
N SER A 171 10.37 -13.98 -6.64
CA SER A 171 9.34 -14.94 -6.23
C SER A 171 9.11 -16.06 -7.25
N GLY A 172 9.58 -15.92 -8.48
CA GLY A 172 9.20 -16.79 -9.59
C GLY A 172 7.94 -16.35 -10.35
N GLY A 173 7.26 -15.30 -9.86
CA GLY A 173 6.11 -14.68 -10.52
C GLY A 173 6.49 -13.70 -11.64
N TYR A 174 5.49 -13.25 -12.40
CA TYR A 174 5.69 -12.32 -13.52
C TYR A 174 6.29 -10.97 -13.11
N ASP A 175 5.98 -10.47 -11.91
CA ASP A 175 6.37 -9.14 -11.46
C ASP A 175 7.87 -9.07 -11.18
N SER A 176 8.36 -9.96 -10.33
CA SER A 176 9.79 -10.07 -10.02
C SER A 176 10.58 -10.53 -11.25
N GLY A 177 10.01 -11.44 -12.06
CA GLY A 177 10.62 -11.89 -13.29
C GLY A 177 10.76 -10.79 -14.34
N SER A 178 9.76 -9.91 -14.49
CA SER A 178 9.85 -8.77 -15.40
C SER A 178 10.91 -7.74 -14.96
N ASN A 179 11.02 -7.49 -13.64
CA ASN A 179 12.09 -6.68 -13.10
C ASN A 179 13.47 -7.29 -13.40
N LEU A 180 13.61 -8.61 -13.23
CA LEU A 180 14.88 -9.31 -13.50
C LEU A 180 15.25 -9.26 -14.98
N ALA A 181 14.30 -9.52 -15.88
CA ALA A 181 14.51 -9.47 -17.33
C ALA A 181 14.91 -8.05 -17.78
N ALA A 182 14.16 -7.03 -17.32
CA ALA A 182 14.46 -5.64 -17.63
C ALA A 182 15.81 -5.20 -17.03
N LEU A 183 16.11 -5.60 -15.79
CA LEU A 183 17.41 -5.32 -15.15
C LEU A 183 18.55 -5.93 -15.97
N ARG A 184 18.46 -7.22 -16.34
CA ARG A 184 19.53 -7.89 -17.11
C ARG A 184 19.74 -7.28 -18.49
N SER A 185 18.70 -6.70 -19.10
CA SER A 185 18.81 -6.03 -20.40
C SER A 185 19.61 -4.72 -20.38
N ILE A 186 19.81 -4.12 -19.20
CA ILE A 186 20.43 -2.80 -19.04
C ILE A 186 21.62 -2.79 -18.07
N TYR A 187 21.92 -3.92 -17.42
CA TYR A 187 22.93 -4.04 -16.40
C TYR A 187 23.75 -5.32 -16.54
N ASP A 188 25.02 -5.19 -16.86
CA ASP A 188 25.95 -6.32 -17.09
C ASP A 188 26.67 -6.78 -15.81
N GLY A 189 26.50 -6.05 -14.71
CA GLY A 189 27.14 -6.37 -13.43
C GLY A 189 26.55 -7.59 -12.73
N GLN A 190 27.06 -7.87 -11.55
CA GLN A 190 26.57 -8.99 -10.72
C GLN A 190 25.18 -8.67 -10.17
N ILE A 191 24.26 -9.63 -10.35
CA ILE A 191 22.92 -9.61 -9.76
C ILE A 191 22.84 -10.73 -8.73
N ASP A 192 22.43 -10.39 -7.51
CA ASP A 192 22.10 -11.34 -6.46
C ASP A 192 20.57 -11.48 -6.37
N SER A 193 20.03 -12.69 -6.52
CA SER A 193 18.59 -12.93 -6.42
C SER A 193 18.25 -13.68 -5.12
N TYR A 194 17.17 -13.26 -4.46
CA TYR A 194 16.78 -13.77 -3.15
C TYR A 194 15.33 -14.27 -3.20
N SER A 195 15.13 -15.52 -2.78
CA SER A 195 13.82 -16.17 -2.76
C SER A 195 13.51 -16.76 -1.41
N VAL A 196 12.27 -16.65 -0.98
CA VAL A 196 11.77 -17.24 0.26
C VAL A 196 10.55 -18.10 -0.04
N GLY A 197 10.55 -19.33 0.48
CA GLY A 197 9.42 -20.26 0.39
C GLY A 197 9.06 -20.82 1.75
N PHE A 198 8.04 -21.66 1.80
CA PHE A 198 7.67 -22.40 3.00
C PHE A 198 8.03 -23.88 2.84
N LYS A 199 8.65 -24.45 3.85
CA LYS A 199 9.06 -25.84 3.86
C LYS A 199 7.85 -26.77 3.73
N GLY A 200 7.90 -27.64 2.72
CA GLY A 200 6.83 -28.58 2.45
C GLY A 200 5.59 -27.99 1.75
N ASP A 201 5.63 -26.74 1.30
CA ASP A 201 4.55 -26.16 0.51
C ASP A 201 4.52 -26.76 -0.90
N ALA A 202 3.41 -27.41 -1.24
CA ALA A 202 3.19 -27.97 -2.57
C ALA A 202 3.02 -26.92 -3.68
N TRP A 203 2.80 -25.66 -3.30
CA TRP A 203 2.58 -24.52 -4.23
C TRP A 203 3.76 -23.55 -4.24
N THR A 204 4.93 -24.01 -3.76
CA THR A 204 6.13 -23.16 -3.73
C THR A 204 6.54 -22.67 -5.11
N GLU A 205 6.87 -21.39 -5.21
CA GLU A 205 7.37 -20.76 -6.43
C GLU A 205 8.90 -20.88 -6.59
N LEU A 206 9.61 -21.46 -5.61
CA LEU A 206 11.07 -21.60 -5.64
C LEU A 206 11.62 -22.28 -6.91
N PRO A 207 11.02 -23.38 -7.46
CA PRO A 207 11.51 -23.96 -8.70
C PRO A 207 11.50 -22.99 -9.89
N MET A 208 10.49 -22.11 -9.97
CA MET A 208 10.42 -21.11 -11.02
C MET A 208 11.44 -19.99 -10.80
N ALA A 209 11.66 -19.57 -9.55
CA ALA A 209 12.70 -18.60 -9.21
C ALA A 209 14.11 -19.12 -9.57
N ARG A 210 14.41 -20.39 -9.32
CA ARG A 210 15.66 -21.04 -9.76
C ARG A 210 15.82 -21.00 -11.28
N LEU A 211 14.78 -21.38 -12.01
CA LEU A 211 14.81 -21.36 -13.48
C LEU A 211 15.09 -19.94 -14.01
N MET A 212 14.44 -18.94 -13.45
CA MET A 212 14.68 -17.52 -13.80
C MET A 212 16.12 -17.11 -13.46
N SER A 213 16.59 -17.48 -12.28
CA SER A 213 17.97 -17.19 -11.85
C SER A 213 19.01 -17.80 -12.80
N GLU A 214 18.85 -19.05 -13.19
CA GLU A 214 19.72 -19.74 -14.16
C GLU A 214 19.65 -19.07 -15.54
N THR A 215 18.43 -18.74 -16.00
CA THR A 215 18.20 -18.11 -17.31
C THR A 215 18.89 -16.75 -17.42
N PHE A 216 18.83 -15.94 -16.36
CA PHE A 216 19.36 -14.57 -16.36
C PHE A 216 20.75 -14.46 -15.70
N GLY A 217 21.35 -15.59 -15.27
CA GLY A 217 22.70 -15.64 -14.73
C GLY A 217 22.87 -14.82 -13.46
N THR A 218 22.02 -15.05 -12.45
CA THR A 218 22.15 -14.41 -11.13
C THR A 218 22.80 -15.35 -10.12
N ARG A 219 23.40 -14.78 -9.07
CA ARG A 219 23.80 -15.55 -7.89
C ARG A 219 22.57 -15.70 -6.99
N HIS A 220 22.02 -16.92 -6.96
CA HIS A 220 20.75 -17.20 -6.32
C HIS A 220 20.91 -17.61 -4.85
N HIS A 221 20.05 -17.06 -4.00
CA HIS A 221 19.95 -17.36 -2.57
C HIS A 221 18.52 -17.73 -2.23
N GLU A 222 18.35 -18.83 -1.52
CA GLU A 222 17.03 -19.35 -1.12
C GLU A 222 16.96 -19.54 0.38
N TYR A 223 15.78 -19.31 0.93
CA TYR A 223 15.43 -19.60 2.31
C TYR A 223 14.06 -20.26 2.40
N GLU A 224 13.95 -21.33 3.16
CA GLU A 224 12.69 -22.01 3.44
C GLU A 224 12.28 -21.79 4.90
N ILE A 225 11.14 -21.15 5.11
CA ILE A 225 10.52 -20.91 6.41
C ILE A 225 9.97 -22.25 6.93
N ASP A 226 10.34 -22.63 8.16
CA ASP A 226 9.87 -23.86 8.80
C ASP A 226 9.05 -23.62 10.09
N GLY A 227 8.80 -22.35 10.43
CA GLY A 227 8.02 -21.92 11.59
C GLY A 227 8.86 -21.53 12.81
N THR A 228 10.16 -21.84 12.85
CA THR A 228 11.05 -21.42 13.95
C THR A 228 11.26 -19.91 13.98
N GLU A 229 11.06 -19.24 12.85
CA GLU A 229 11.16 -17.78 12.67
C GLU A 229 10.13 -17.01 13.50
N THR A 230 9.05 -17.64 13.94
CA THR A 230 8.06 -17.02 14.84
C THR A 230 8.66 -16.50 16.12
N SER A 231 9.81 -17.06 16.54
CA SER A 231 10.59 -16.54 17.69
C SER A 231 11.03 -15.07 17.53
N ALA A 232 11.11 -14.56 16.30
CA ALA A 232 11.47 -13.18 16.01
C ALA A 232 10.29 -12.19 16.13
N LEU A 233 9.05 -12.67 16.27
CA LEU A 233 7.86 -11.81 16.33
C LEU A 233 7.94 -10.72 17.39
N PRO A 234 8.41 -10.95 18.64
CA PRO A 234 8.52 -9.87 19.63
C PRO A 234 9.44 -8.72 19.18
N ASP A 235 10.54 -9.03 18.50
CA ASP A 235 11.47 -8.03 17.99
C ASP A 235 10.91 -7.29 16.78
N ILE A 236 10.22 -8.00 15.90
CA ILE A 236 9.51 -7.39 14.76
C ILE A 236 8.44 -6.41 15.26
N VAL A 237 7.59 -6.83 16.21
CA VAL A 237 6.53 -5.98 16.77
C VAL A 237 7.12 -4.74 17.44
N ARG A 238 8.17 -4.90 18.23
CA ARG A 238 8.87 -3.76 18.86
C ARG A 238 9.44 -2.82 17.79
N PHE A 239 10.02 -3.37 16.73
CA PHE A 239 10.61 -2.56 15.65
C PHE A 239 9.57 -1.80 14.85
N LEU A 240 8.41 -2.40 14.55
CA LEU A 240 7.31 -1.74 13.84
C LEU A 240 6.73 -0.57 14.65
N GLY A 241 6.58 -0.74 15.97
CA GLY A 241 6.01 0.24 16.88
C GLY A 241 4.52 0.49 16.71
N GLU A 242 3.89 -0.12 15.72
CA GLU A 242 2.45 -0.05 15.50
C GLU A 242 1.87 -1.44 15.22
N PRO A 243 0.57 -1.67 15.54
CA PRO A 243 -0.07 -2.94 15.26
C PRO A 243 -0.22 -3.14 13.75
N PHE A 244 0.13 -4.33 13.29
CA PHE A 244 0.09 -4.71 11.89
C PHE A 244 -0.34 -6.17 11.74
N MET A 245 -1.29 -6.46 10.86
CA MET A 245 -1.82 -7.80 10.66
C MET A 245 -1.81 -8.17 9.16
N GLU A 246 -0.70 -8.77 8.72
CA GLU A 246 -0.61 -9.34 7.38
C GLU A 246 0.49 -10.41 7.33
N GLY A 247 0.16 -11.58 6.80
CA GLY A 247 1.03 -12.78 6.86
C GLY A 247 2.35 -12.69 6.09
N GLY A 248 2.45 -11.84 5.07
CA GLY A 248 3.66 -11.66 4.29
C GLY A 248 4.79 -10.94 5.04
N LEU A 249 4.54 -10.42 6.23
CA LEU A 249 5.56 -9.75 7.06
C LEU A 249 6.73 -10.67 7.36
N MET A 250 6.46 -11.93 7.73
CA MET A 250 7.50 -12.92 8.04
C MET A 250 8.33 -13.30 6.82
N VAL A 251 7.71 -13.36 5.64
CA VAL A 251 8.42 -13.60 4.36
C VAL A 251 9.42 -12.48 4.10
N ASN A 252 8.98 -11.21 4.25
CA ASN A 252 9.86 -10.05 4.11
C ASN A 252 10.97 -10.03 5.16
N TYR A 253 10.67 -10.38 6.42
CA TYR A 253 11.68 -10.51 7.47
C TYR A 253 12.76 -11.53 7.09
N CYS A 254 12.37 -12.73 6.67
CA CYS A 254 13.31 -13.79 6.29
C CYS A 254 14.15 -13.40 5.06
N ALA A 255 13.53 -12.77 4.05
CA ALA A 255 14.23 -12.27 2.88
C ALA A 255 15.31 -11.25 3.26
N MET A 256 14.96 -10.26 4.07
CA MET A 256 15.90 -9.21 4.48
C MET A 256 17.00 -9.71 5.40
N ARG A 257 16.68 -10.66 6.30
CA ARG A 257 17.66 -11.33 7.17
C ARG A 257 18.66 -12.17 6.38
N MET A 258 18.20 -12.90 5.36
CA MET A 258 19.05 -13.76 4.51
C MET A 258 20.13 -12.97 3.77
N ILE A 259 19.86 -11.70 3.42
CA ILE A 259 20.81 -10.85 2.71
C ILE A 259 22.09 -10.63 3.54
N GLY A 260 21.95 -10.52 4.87
CA GLY A 260 23.09 -10.48 5.79
C GLY A 260 23.99 -9.26 5.61
N ASP A 261 25.29 -9.44 5.97
CA ASP A 261 26.28 -8.36 5.95
C ASP A 261 26.89 -8.14 4.55
N ASP A 262 26.96 -9.18 3.70
CA ASP A 262 27.44 -9.07 2.31
C ASP A 262 26.32 -8.60 1.36
N LYS A 263 25.66 -7.51 1.75
CA LYS A 263 24.52 -6.96 1.04
C LYS A 263 24.90 -6.22 -0.25
N PRO A 264 24.02 -6.27 -1.29
CA PRO A 264 24.17 -5.44 -2.48
C PRO A 264 23.93 -3.95 -2.16
N ASP A 265 24.38 -3.07 -3.06
CA ASP A 265 24.23 -1.62 -2.91
C ASP A 265 22.76 -1.20 -2.91
N VAL A 266 21.92 -1.90 -3.71
CA VAL A 266 20.50 -1.69 -3.84
C VAL A 266 19.78 -3.01 -4.14
N ILE A 267 18.55 -3.15 -3.65
CA ILE A 267 17.70 -4.33 -3.86
C ILE A 267 16.40 -3.87 -4.55
N LEU A 268 16.01 -4.56 -5.61
CA LEU A 268 14.77 -4.31 -6.32
C LEU A 268 13.65 -5.23 -5.79
N GLY A 269 12.52 -4.63 -5.38
CA GLY A 269 11.28 -5.33 -5.05
C GLY A 269 10.31 -5.35 -6.22
N GLY A 270 9.45 -6.37 -6.29
CA GLY A 270 8.41 -6.53 -7.31
C GLY A 270 7.08 -5.85 -6.97
N ASP A 271 6.98 -5.23 -5.81
CA ASP A 271 5.73 -4.70 -5.27
C ASP A 271 5.15 -3.57 -6.12
N GLY A 272 3.81 -3.51 -6.17
CA GLY A 272 3.03 -2.52 -6.92
C GLY A 272 2.52 -3.00 -8.29
N SER A 273 3.10 -4.03 -8.87
CA SER A 273 2.70 -4.56 -10.18
C SER A 273 1.27 -5.10 -10.18
N ASP A 274 0.90 -5.90 -9.19
CA ASP A 274 -0.43 -6.51 -9.06
C ASP A 274 -1.57 -5.48 -9.16
N GLN A 275 -1.41 -4.38 -8.45
CA GLN A 275 -2.41 -3.34 -8.36
C GLN A 275 -2.54 -2.56 -9.67
N TYR A 276 -1.43 -2.26 -10.31
CA TYR A 276 -1.44 -1.46 -11.54
C TYR A 276 -1.85 -2.25 -12.78
N PHE A 277 -1.53 -3.54 -12.83
CA PHE A 277 -1.86 -4.41 -13.96
C PHE A 277 -3.17 -5.22 -13.79
N GLY A 278 -3.94 -5.01 -12.72
CA GLY A 278 -5.33 -5.40 -12.68
C GLY A 278 -5.64 -6.80 -12.20
N THR A 279 -5.08 -7.24 -11.10
CA THR A 279 -5.47 -8.51 -10.46
C THR A 279 -6.88 -8.47 -9.89
N SER A 280 -7.37 -7.32 -9.44
CA SER A 280 -8.71 -7.13 -8.84
C SER A 280 -9.85 -6.99 -9.86
N GLY A 281 -9.60 -7.20 -11.14
CA GLY A 281 -10.59 -6.97 -12.20
C GLY A 281 -11.88 -7.76 -12.02
N ARG A 282 -11.82 -8.98 -11.48
CA ARG A 282 -12.98 -9.83 -11.22
C ARG A 282 -13.90 -9.25 -10.15
N GLU A 283 -13.34 -8.83 -9.04
CA GLU A 283 -14.05 -8.25 -7.90
C GLU A 283 -14.73 -6.95 -8.30
N VAL A 284 -14.04 -6.09 -9.03
CA VAL A 284 -14.59 -4.84 -9.58
C VAL A 284 -15.75 -5.12 -10.54
N ALA A 285 -15.59 -6.12 -11.43
CA ALA A 285 -16.66 -6.51 -12.35
C ALA A 285 -17.89 -7.07 -11.63
N LEU A 286 -17.71 -7.90 -10.60
CA LEU A 286 -18.78 -8.42 -9.77
C LEU A 286 -19.50 -7.30 -9.02
N HIS A 287 -18.77 -6.35 -8.44
CA HIS A 287 -19.36 -5.18 -7.80
C HIS A 287 -20.19 -4.37 -8.80
N TYR A 288 -19.60 -4.03 -9.96
CA TYR A 288 -20.27 -3.26 -11.01
C TYR A 288 -21.59 -3.91 -11.46
N LEU A 289 -21.55 -5.20 -11.80
CA LEU A 289 -22.75 -5.93 -12.24
C LEU A 289 -23.80 -6.05 -11.12
N SER A 290 -23.39 -6.38 -9.89
CA SER A 290 -24.31 -6.50 -8.76
C SER A 290 -25.01 -5.17 -8.44
N ALA A 291 -24.32 -4.05 -8.60
CA ALA A 291 -24.90 -2.73 -8.42
C ALA A 291 -25.91 -2.39 -9.51
N ARG A 292 -25.60 -2.69 -10.79
CA ARG A 292 -26.48 -2.42 -11.92
C ARG A 292 -27.79 -3.21 -11.92
N ILE A 293 -27.76 -4.44 -11.40
CA ILE A 293 -28.95 -5.30 -11.32
C ILE A 293 -29.65 -5.24 -9.95
N GLY A 294 -29.18 -4.36 -9.05
CA GLY A 294 -29.83 -4.14 -7.76
C GLY A 294 -29.63 -5.28 -6.73
N LEU A 295 -28.64 -6.15 -6.88
CA LEU A 295 -28.39 -7.29 -5.98
C LEU A 295 -27.63 -6.92 -4.69
N ARG A 296 -27.08 -5.72 -4.58
CA ARG A 296 -26.26 -5.31 -3.41
C ARG A 296 -26.98 -5.47 -2.06
N PRO A 297 -28.28 -5.11 -1.89
CA PRO A 297 -28.97 -5.33 -0.62
C PRO A 297 -29.02 -6.81 -0.23
N LEU A 298 -29.27 -7.70 -1.20
CA LEU A 298 -29.28 -9.15 -0.98
C LEU A 298 -27.89 -9.66 -0.55
N LEU A 299 -26.83 -9.25 -1.26
CA LEU A 299 -25.46 -9.64 -0.93
C LEU A 299 -25.05 -9.16 0.48
N ARG A 300 -25.46 -7.94 0.88
CA ARG A 300 -25.27 -7.45 2.25
C ARG A 300 -26.01 -8.29 3.28
N GLY A 301 -27.24 -8.70 2.99
CA GLY A 301 -28.01 -9.60 3.86
C GLY A 301 -27.30 -10.93 4.06
N ILE A 302 -26.78 -11.52 2.98
CA ILE A 302 -26.01 -12.78 3.02
C ILE A 302 -24.73 -12.59 3.83
N SER A 303 -23.97 -11.52 3.58
CA SER A 303 -22.74 -11.23 4.32
C SER A 303 -22.98 -11.13 5.82
N ARG A 304 -24.01 -10.39 6.24
CA ARG A 304 -24.39 -10.28 7.67
C ARG A 304 -24.77 -11.63 8.31
N LEU A 305 -25.44 -12.50 7.58
CA LEU A 305 -25.76 -13.85 8.08
C LEU A 305 -24.50 -14.70 8.23
N LEU A 306 -23.55 -14.59 7.31
CA LEU A 306 -22.29 -15.31 7.36
C LEU A 306 -21.35 -14.77 8.42
N GLU A 307 -21.39 -13.48 8.77
CA GLU A 307 -20.59 -12.88 9.83
C GLU A 307 -20.83 -13.53 11.20
N HIS A 308 -22.05 -13.96 11.50
CA HIS A 308 -22.37 -14.63 12.77
C HIS A 308 -21.76 -16.02 12.92
N GLU A 309 -21.35 -16.65 11.83
CA GLU A 309 -20.87 -18.04 11.82
C GLU A 309 -19.33 -18.16 11.71
N THR A 310 -18.60 -17.05 11.54
CA THR A 310 -17.22 -17.09 11.05
C THR A 310 -16.14 -16.78 12.07
N PHE A 311 -16.18 -17.40 13.25
CA PHE A 311 -14.96 -17.53 14.09
C PHE A 311 -13.99 -18.58 13.53
N ASP A 312 -14.39 -19.40 12.56
CA ASP A 312 -13.52 -20.37 11.89
C ASP A 312 -12.91 -19.74 10.64
N THR A 313 -11.67 -19.25 10.77
CA THR A 313 -10.92 -18.59 9.70
C THR A 313 -10.54 -19.50 8.52
N GLY A 314 -10.79 -20.81 8.58
CA GLY A 314 -10.45 -21.80 7.55
C GLY A 314 -11.64 -22.39 6.80
N GLY A 315 -12.86 -22.17 7.23
CA GLY A 315 -14.07 -22.80 6.68
C GLY A 315 -14.47 -22.26 5.31
N LYS A 316 -15.26 -23.06 4.57
CA LYS A 316 -15.80 -22.64 3.25
C LYS A 316 -16.67 -21.39 3.35
N LEU A 317 -17.43 -21.24 4.41
CA LEU A 317 -18.31 -20.08 4.63
C LEU A 317 -17.49 -18.80 4.89
N SER A 318 -16.41 -18.91 5.65
CA SER A 318 -15.48 -17.81 5.88
C SER A 318 -14.88 -17.29 4.56
N ARG A 319 -14.46 -18.19 3.67
CA ARG A 319 -13.95 -17.80 2.34
C ARG A 319 -15.01 -17.11 1.48
N ILE A 320 -16.25 -17.60 1.52
CA ILE A 320 -17.37 -16.97 0.80
C ILE A 320 -17.59 -15.56 1.36
N ASN A 321 -17.64 -15.41 2.69
CA ASN A 321 -17.83 -14.10 3.31
C ASN A 321 -16.70 -13.15 2.99
N PHE A 322 -15.45 -13.59 3.00
CA PHE A 322 -14.30 -12.79 2.61
C PHE A 322 -14.41 -12.24 1.17
N HIS A 323 -14.83 -13.09 0.22
CA HIS A 323 -15.06 -12.63 -1.16
C HIS A 323 -16.28 -11.70 -1.29
N LEU A 324 -17.34 -11.93 -0.51
CA LEU A 324 -18.48 -11.02 -0.46
C LEU A 324 -18.10 -9.66 0.11
N ASP A 325 -17.31 -9.62 1.17
CA ASP A 325 -16.83 -8.41 1.77
C ASP A 325 -15.99 -7.59 0.79
N LYS A 326 -15.03 -8.21 0.08
CA LYS A 326 -14.27 -7.58 -1.00
C LYS A 326 -15.16 -6.95 -2.08
N ILE A 327 -16.22 -7.66 -2.50
CA ILE A 327 -17.15 -7.15 -3.51
C ILE A 327 -17.98 -5.99 -2.94
N LEU A 328 -18.41 -6.05 -1.70
CA LEU A 328 -19.26 -5.03 -1.09
C LEU A 328 -18.50 -3.74 -0.76
N HIS A 329 -17.23 -3.86 -0.39
CA HIS A 329 -16.34 -2.78 0.06
C HIS A 329 -15.20 -2.51 -0.94
N ILE A 330 -15.52 -2.50 -2.23
CA ILE A 330 -14.56 -2.48 -3.34
C ILE A 330 -13.58 -1.28 -3.33
N LEU A 331 -13.94 -0.16 -2.72
CA LEU A 331 -13.09 1.04 -2.64
C LEU A 331 -12.27 1.15 -1.33
N GLU A 332 -12.41 0.19 -0.42
CA GLU A 332 -11.87 0.30 0.95
C GLU A 332 -10.64 -0.60 1.18
N GLY A 333 -10.27 -1.37 0.18
CA GLY A 333 -9.23 -2.40 0.30
C GLY A 333 -9.73 -3.65 1.02
N GLU A 334 -8.80 -4.55 1.31
CA GLU A 334 -9.10 -5.80 2.02
C GLU A 334 -9.33 -5.52 3.51
N ARG A 335 -10.28 -6.23 4.10
CA ARG A 335 -10.57 -6.21 5.54
C ARG A 335 -10.07 -7.51 6.15
N PHE A 336 -9.07 -7.42 7.00
CA PHE A 336 -8.42 -8.59 7.63
C PHE A 336 -8.85 -8.82 9.07
N GLY A 337 -9.64 -7.91 9.64
CA GLY A 337 -9.96 -7.87 11.06
C GLY A 337 -11.31 -8.49 11.41
N PHE A 338 -11.78 -8.14 12.60
CA PHE A 338 -13.04 -8.61 13.15
C PHE A 338 -14.25 -7.92 12.49
N SER A 339 -15.41 -8.59 12.50
CA SER A 339 -16.67 -7.97 12.11
C SER A 339 -17.11 -6.91 13.12
N ASP A 340 -17.99 -5.99 12.72
CA ASP A 340 -18.53 -4.96 13.60
C ASP A 340 -19.25 -5.57 14.83
N SER A 341 -19.96 -6.67 14.63
CA SER A 341 -20.64 -7.39 15.72
C SER A 341 -19.66 -8.02 16.70
N ALA A 342 -18.56 -8.59 16.22
CA ALA A 342 -17.51 -9.15 17.07
C ALA A 342 -16.78 -8.06 17.86
N LEU A 343 -16.50 -6.92 17.25
CA LEU A 343 -15.89 -5.77 17.92
C LEU A 343 -16.79 -5.19 19.01
N CYS A 344 -18.10 -5.02 18.73
CA CYS A 344 -19.05 -4.57 19.75
C CYS A 344 -19.14 -5.54 20.94
N ALA A 345 -18.87 -6.83 20.74
CA ALA A 345 -18.81 -7.81 21.82
C ALA A 345 -17.49 -7.82 22.60
N LEU A 346 -16.39 -7.41 21.95
CA LEU A 346 -15.05 -7.36 22.56
C LEU A 346 -14.80 -6.06 23.34
N LEU A 347 -15.34 -4.92 22.88
CA LEU A 347 -15.12 -3.62 23.49
C LEU A 347 -16.01 -3.42 24.72
N GLN A 348 -15.45 -2.86 25.79
CA GLN A 348 -16.20 -2.54 27.02
C GLN A 348 -17.20 -1.40 26.80
N ASN A 349 -16.80 -0.38 26.02
CA ASN A 349 -17.62 0.79 25.70
C ASN A 349 -17.76 0.98 24.18
N PRO A 350 -18.45 0.06 23.45
CA PRO A 350 -18.45 0.08 22.00
C PRO A 350 -19.07 1.35 21.38
N LYS A 351 -19.84 2.13 22.12
CA LYS A 351 -20.40 3.41 21.66
C LYS A 351 -19.39 4.56 21.64
N GLU A 352 -18.37 4.50 22.48
CA GLU A 352 -17.33 5.52 22.62
C GLU A 352 -16.06 5.12 21.87
N ASP A 353 -15.73 3.82 21.94
CA ASP A 353 -14.47 3.27 21.45
C ASP A 353 -14.54 2.74 20.02
N PHE A 354 -15.72 2.69 19.40
CA PHE A 354 -15.94 2.13 18.10
C PHE A 354 -16.63 3.12 17.15
N GLU A 355 -15.92 3.53 16.11
CA GLU A 355 -16.48 4.26 14.99
C GLU A 355 -16.61 3.31 13.78
N PRO A 356 -17.83 2.97 13.35
CA PRO A 356 -18.02 2.15 12.15
C PRO A 356 -17.38 2.84 10.94
N VAL A 357 -16.56 2.12 10.22
CA VAL A 357 -15.96 2.65 9.01
C VAL A 357 -17.05 2.93 7.99
N LYS A 358 -17.25 4.20 7.66
CA LYS A 358 -18.21 4.61 6.63
C LYS A 358 -17.77 4.06 5.29
N SER A 359 -18.61 3.21 4.71
CA SER A 359 -18.37 2.68 3.36
C SER A 359 -18.33 3.82 2.34
N LEU A 360 -17.27 3.90 1.58
CA LEU A 360 -17.17 4.80 0.44
C LEU A 360 -18.25 4.41 -0.59
N ARG A 361 -18.93 5.39 -1.14
CA ARG A 361 -19.92 5.16 -2.19
C ARG A 361 -19.23 5.29 -3.54
N PRO A 362 -19.06 4.20 -4.30
CA PRO A 362 -18.48 4.30 -5.63
C PRO A 362 -19.42 5.02 -6.57
N ASP A 363 -18.84 5.83 -7.43
CA ASP A 363 -19.53 6.36 -8.59
C ASP A 363 -19.53 5.31 -9.71
N ILE A 364 -20.72 4.82 -10.06
CA ILE A 364 -20.89 3.65 -10.96
C ILE A 364 -21.41 4.12 -12.33
N HIS A 365 -20.71 5.04 -12.97
CA HIS A 365 -21.04 5.46 -14.33
C HIS A 365 -20.68 4.37 -15.36
N SER A 366 -19.46 3.83 -15.27
CA SER A 366 -18.99 2.75 -16.14
C SER A 366 -18.11 1.77 -15.34
N PHE A 367 -17.81 0.62 -15.95
CA PHE A 367 -16.85 -0.34 -15.37
C PHE A 367 -15.46 0.26 -15.30
N GLU A 368 -15.02 0.98 -16.34
CA GLU A 368 -13.72 1.62 -16.42
C GLU A 368 -13.56 2.71 -15.35
N HIS A 369 -14.62 3.49 -15.10
CA HIS A 369 -14.61 4.50 -14.05
C HIS A 369 -14.50 3.89 -12.66
N LEU A 370 -15.31 2.87 -12.36
CA LEU A 370 -15.22 2.13 -11.10
C LEU A 370 -13.84 1.49 -10.91
N TYR A 371 -13.28 0.95 -11.99
CA TYR A 371 -11.94 0.36 -11.97
C TYR A 371 -10.87 1.39 -11.63
N ALA A 372 -10.93 2.58 -12.24
CA ALA A 372 -10.00 3.67 -11.95
C ALA A 372 -10.12 4.15 -10.49
N GLN A 373 -11.34 4.27 -9.94
CA GLN A 373 -11.54 4.58 -8.53
C GLN A 373 -10.94 3.51 -7.60
N HIS A 374 -11.17 2.22 -7.92
CA HIS A 374 -10.60 1.12 -7.15
C HIS A 374 -9.07 1.15 -7.14
N ALA A 375 -8.44 1.38 -8.29
CA ALA A 375 -6.99 1.45 -8.42
C ALA A 375 -6.35 2.54 -7.53
N ILE A 376 -7.05 3.65 -7.29
CA ILE A 376 -6.56 4.72 -6.41
C ILE A 376 -6.93 4.46 -4.95
N LEU A 377 -8.21 4.30 -4.64
CA LEU A 377 -8.69 4.32 -3.25
C LEU A 377 -8.39 3.01 -2.52
N SER A 378 -8.55 1.87 -3.21
CA SER A 378 -8.28 0.55 -2.64
C SER A 378 -6.81 0.16 -2.84
N ASP A 379 -6.38 0.03 -4.09
CA ASP A 379 -5.09 -0.56 -4.40
C ASP A 379 -3.92 0.35 -4.00
N LEU A 380 -3.91 1.62 -4.39
CA LEU A 380 -2.81 2.51 -4.09
C LEU A 380 -2.83 2.99 -2.63
N GLU A 381 -3.91 3.67 -2.20
CA GLU A 381 -3.95 4.32 -0.89
C GLU A 381 -3.97 3.32 0.28
N THR A 382 -4.57 2.15 0.09
CA THR A 382 -4.72 1.15 1.16
C THR A 382 -3.70 0.03 1.01
N VAL A 383 -3.78 -0.75 -0.08
CA VAL A 383 -2.99 -1.98 -0.21
C VAL A 383 -1.50 -1.67 -0.40
N ILE A 384 -1.15 -0.82 -1.37
CA ILE A 384 0.26 -0.51 -1.64
C ILE A 384 0.85 0.26 -0.46
N ASN A 385 0.29 1.42 -0.15
CA ASN A 385 0.95 2.37 0.76
C ASN A 385 0.96 1.91 2.22
N ARG A 386 -0.09 1.24 2.68
CA ARG A 386 -0.27 0.92 4.09
C ARG A 386 0.05 -0.52 4.45
N ILE A 387 0.03 -1.43 3.49
CA ILE A 387 0.28 -2.84 3.74
C ILE A 387 1.60 -3.25 3.09
N ILE A 388 1.67 -3.21 1.77
CA ILE A 388 2.78 -3.82 1.03
C ILE A 388 4.09 -3.07 1.25
N LEU A 389 4.12 -1.77 0.96
CA LEU A 389 5.35 -0.98 1.11
C LEU A 389 5.73 -0.80 2.58
N PHE A 390 4.75 -0.67 3.49
CA PHE A 390 5.02 -0.57 4.91
C PHE A 390 5.78 -1.79 5.43
N LYS A 391 5.28 -3.02 5.19
CA LYS A 391 5.94 -4.24 5.66
C LYS A 391 7.32 -4.45 5.04
N ALA A 392 7.42 -4.29 3.72
CA ALA A 392 8.67 -4.55 3.00
C ALA A 392 9.77 -3.54 3.35
N SER A 393 9.42 -2.24 3.35
CA SER A 393 10.37 -1.17 3.72
C SER A 393 10.77 -1.23 5.20
N SER A 394 9.83 -1.60 6.10
CA SER A 394 10.15 -1.75 7.53
C SER A 394 11.13 -2.88 7.77
N MET A 395 10.92 -4.04 7.13
CA MET A 395 11.85 -5.15 7.26
C MET A 395 13.21 -4.86 6.60
N ALA A 396 13.23 -4.19 5.46
CA ALA A 396 14.48 -3.74 4.85
C ALA A 396 15.26 -2.82 5.80
N ARG A 397 14.59 -1.86 6.43
CA ARG A 397 15.19 -0.95 7.42
C ARG A 397 15.72 -1.69 8.65
N MET A 398 14.98 -2.69 9.17
CA MET A 398 15.39 -3.47 10.33
C MET A 398 16.79 -4.10 10.13
N PHE A 399 17.11 -4.48 8.91
CA PHE A 399 18.41 -5.07 8.54
C PHE A 399 19.35 -4.09 7.83
N GLY A 400 19.00 -2.82 7.71
CA GLY A 400 19.81 -1.81 7.02
C GLY A 400 20.00 -2.08 5.52
N ASN A 401 19.03 -2.73 4.88
CA ASN A 401 19.01 -3.01 3.45
C ASN A 401 18.40 -1.86 2.67
N ASN A 402 18.95 -1.55 1.50
CA ASN A 402 18.44 -0.50 0.59
C ASN A 402 17.46 -1.11 -0.41
N LEU A 403 16.20 -1.26 -0.01
CA LEU A 403 15.12 -1.80 -0.85
C LEU A 403 14.43 -0.66 -1.63
N THR A 404 14.19 -0.88 -2.92
CA THR A 404 13.51 0.07 -3.80
C THR A 404 12.58 -0.64 -4.79
N TYR A 405 11.61 0.11 -5.36
CA TYR A 405 10.52 -0.47 -6.12
C TYR A 405 10.41 0.17 -7.50
N PRO A 406 10.79 -0.52 -8.59
CA PRO A 406 10.68 0.01 -9.95
C PRO A 406 9.25 0.42 -10.35
N PHE A 407 8.24 -0.36 -9.93
CA PHE A 407 6.84 -0.05 -10.23
C PHE A 407 6.31 1.22 -9.54
N MET A 408 7.02 1.71 -8.51
CA MET A 408 6.71 2.97 -7.83
C MET A 408 7.41 4.17 -8.47
N ASP A 409 7.90 4.05 -9.69
CA ASP A 409 8.42 5.17 -10.45
C ASP A 409 7.30 6.09 -10.94
N LEU A 410 7.46 7.40 -10.80
CA LEU A 410 6.38 8.36 -11.05
C LEU A 410 5.92 8.36 -12.52
N GLU A 411 6.86 8.30 -13.48
CA GLU A 411 6.51 8.29 -14.89
C GLU A 411 5.85 6.98 -15.30
N LEU A 412 6.36 5.86 -14.79
CA LEU A 412 5.77 4.55 -15.01
C LEU A 412 4.38 4.47 -14.37
N PHE A 413 4.21 5.01 -13.16
CA PHE A 413 2.93 5.09 -12.46
C PHE A 413 1.88 5.85 -13.27
N HIS A 414 2.20 7.04 -13.77
CA HIS A 414 1.28 7.84 -14.59
C HIS A 414 0.86 7.09 -15.86
N PHE A 415 1.81 6.44 -16.53
CA PHE A 415 1.51 5.62 -17.69
C PHE A 415 0.55 4.46 -17.33
N LEU A 416 0.81 3.76 -16.22
CA LEU A 416 0.00 2.63 -15.77
C LEU A 416 -1.39 3.05 -15.29
N GLN A 417 -1.53 4.26 -14.72
CA GLN A 417 -2.84 4.82 -14.40
C GLN A 417 -3.70 5.04 -15.66
N GLU A 418 -3.11 5.60 -16.71
CA GLU A 418 -3.77 5.91 -17.97
C GLU A 418 -3.98 4.70 -18.87
N LEU A 419 -3.51 3.52 -18.46
CA LEU A 419 -3.62 2.30 -19.24
C LEU A 419 -5.08 1.85 -19.39
N PRO A 420 -5.58 1.61 -20.60
CA PRO A 420 -6.92 1.08 -20.82
C PRO A 420 -7.16 -0.22 -20.05
N VAL A 421 -8.33 -0.37 -19.45
CA VAL A 421 -8.67 -1.54 -18.61
C VAL A 421 -8.49 -2.86 -19.38
N GLY A 422 -8.77 -2.87 -20.69
CA GLY A 422 -8.56 -4.05 -21.55
C GLY A 422 -7.09 -4.49 -21.69
N LEU A 423 -6.12 -3.59 -21.37
CA LEU A 423 -4.69 -3.94 -21.30
C LEU A 423 -4.27 -4.40 -19.90
N LYS A 424 -5.04 -4.07 -18.87
CA LYS A 424 -4.84 -4.55 -17.50
C LYS A 424 -5.51 -5.91 -17.30
N CYS A 425 -6.80 -5.99 -17.63
CA CYS A 425 -7.62 -7.18 -17.46
C CYS A 425 -8.40 -7.44 -18.75
N ARG A 426 -7.89 -8.32 -19.62
CA ARG A 426 -8.49 -8.60 -20.91
C ARG A 426 -9.57 -9.66 -20.82
N GLY A 427 -10.81 -9.28 -21.11
CA GLY A 427 -11.98 -10.14 -21.29
C GLY A 427 -12.83 -9.65 -22.45
N ASN A 428 -13.67 -10.53 -23.01
CA ASN A 428 -14.57 -10.15 -24.12
C ASN A 428 -15.71 -9.25 -23.66
N SER A 429 -16.06 -9.31 -22.37
CA SER A 429 -17.08 -8.49 -21.73
C SER A 429 -16.84 -8.37 -20.23
N VAL A 430 -17.49 -7.40 -19.57
CA VAL A 430 -17.47 -7.28 -18.10
C VAL A 430 -18.02 -8.56 -17.44
N LEU A 431 -19.00 -9.21 -18.06
CA LEU A 431 -19.56 -10.48 -17.56
C LEU A 431 -18.53 -11.62 -17.63
N ASP A 432 -17.69 -11.66 -18.67
CA ASP A 432 -16.62 -12.66 -18.74
C ASP A 432 -15.54 -12.40 -17.68
N ILE A 433 -15.18 -11.14 -17.45
CA ILE A 433 -14.27 -10.75 -16.36
C ILE A 433 -14.84 -11.21 -15.01
N ALA A 434 -16.11 -10.93 -14.73
CA ALA A 434 -16.78 -11.33 -13.50
C ALA A 434 -16.81 -12.87 -13.31
N ARG A 435 -16.89 -13.62 -14.40
CA ARG A 435 -16.85 -15.10 -14.40
C ARG A 435 -15.43 -15.67 -14.29
N GLY A 436 -14.40 -14.83 -14.18
CA GLY A 436 -13.00 -15.26 -14.19
C GLY A 436 -12.48 -15.71 -15.56
N ARG A 437 -13.16 -15.31 -16.63
CA ARG A 437 -12.75 -15.57 -18.03
C ARG A 437 -12.01 -14.37 -18.61
N SER A 438 -10.95 -13.97 -17.92
CA SER A 438 -10.11 -12.83 -18.33
C SER A 438 -8.64 -13.15 -18.09
N VAL A 439 -7.77 -12.44 -18.79
CA VAL A 439 -6.32 -12.48 -18.56
C VAL A 439 -5.95 -11.24 -17.77
N SER A 440 -5.66 -11.41 -16.49
CA SER A 440 -5.09 -10.36 -15.64
C SER A 440 -3.64 -10.07 -16.03
N LYS A 441 -3.16 -8.85 -15.76
CA LYS A 441 -1.80 -8.38 -16.13
C LYS A 441 -1.52 -8.58 -17.64
N TYR A 442 -2.54 -8.31 -18.47
CA TYR A 442 -2.46 -8.65 -19.88
C TYR A 442 -1.27 -7.99 -20.59
N LEU A 443 -1.07 -6.69 -20.42
CA LEU A 443 0.06 -5.98 -21.05
C LEU A 443 1.41 -6.51 -20.55
N LEU A 444 1.54 -6.76 -19.24
CA LEU A 444 2.77 -7.30 -18.67
C LEU A 444 3.10 -8.68 -19.23
N LYS A 445 2.10 -9.57 -19.32
CA LYS A 445 2.26 -10.90 -19.90
C LYS A 445 2.55 -10.88 -21.39
N TYR A 446 1.96 -9.91 -22.10
CA TYR A 446 2.23 -9.73 -23.53
C TYR A 446 3.67 -9.27 -23.77
N HIS A 447 4.14 -8.30 -22.96
CA HIS A 447 5.50 -7.78 -23.01
C HIS A 447 6.54 -8.86 -22.68
#